data_4b2acde379511d766fcceb754792375d
#
_entry.id   4b2acde379511d766fcceb754792375d
#
_cell.length_a   1.000
_cell.length_b   1.000
_cell.length_c   1.000
_cell.angle_alpha   90.00
_cell.angle_beta   90.00
_cell.angle_gamma   90.00
#
_symmetry.space_group_name_H-M   'P 1'
#
loop_
_entity.id
_entity.type
_entity.pdbx_description
1 polymer ?
#
loop_
_entity_poly.entity_id
_entity_poly.type
_entity_poly.pdbx_seq_one_letter_code
_entity_poly.pdbx_strand_id
1 'polypeptide(L)'
;MRHILTRLSVLILLTTTCNTVIAQQSIDRTLLMEYLQNQQYESAISYLRPKVQDNNVAQLSLLAYTYYLSGKMKDAMTQYERVLQLDSNNVPAHQYLAGMCMQMESPLPAVLHYREIIRLQPNNANAYKQGSFACFAAQQPDTGFAWLQKAYALNPADPKVTARLGEEWIEREQYTLADSILRSFLQKDSLQPTVIMTAVRAAWFLKDYTRCTTLGTQLMDMSIISPNTFSFVTAAWYMLKKYKQCIAVHEYLVANRAQSENIMYYAALAYTELKNYDASNELLTTCIDLATSKSLDSYYTGKSANYEGLHQYKSAMATLDTAYYLFHKPLRQYSIGRIYDVRLKNKPQALLYYKRFMKTADTADPKEADIYKYLRSYVEK
;
A
#
# COMPACT_ATOMS: atom_id res chain seq x y z
N MET A 1 37.14 -73.28 -42.04
CA MET A 1 36.96 -73.15 -40.56
C MET A 1 37.51 -71.87 -39.96
N ARG A 2 38.34 -71.07 -40.65
CA ARG A 2 38.88 -69.80 -40.09
C ARG A 2 37.93 -68.60 -40.21
N HIS A 3 36.92 -68.59 -41.08
CA HIS A 3 35.98 -67.47 -41.30
C HIS A 3 34.73 -67.46 -40.41
N ILE A 4 34.44 -68.55 -39.70
CA ILE A 4 33.29 -68.64 -38.81
C ILE A 4 33.63 -68.14 -37.38
N LEU A 5 34.86 -68.24 -36.97
CA LEU A 5 35.32 -67.78 -35.65
C LEU A 5 35.48 -66.27 -35.54
N THR A 6 35.76 -65.62 -36.65
CA THR A 6 35.87 -64.15 -36.69
C THR A 6 34.51 -63.39 -36.69
N ARG A 7 33.43 -64.03 -37.14
CA ARG A 7 32.08 -63.47 -37.07
C ARG A 7 31.40 -63.64 -35.70
N LEU A 8 31.78 -64.63 -34.92
CA LEU A 8 31.26 -64.88 -33.58
C LEU A 8 31.89 -63.94 -32.52
N SER A 9 33.16 -63.55 -32.72
CA SER A 9 33.85 -62.59 -31.84
C SER A 9 33.40 -61.17 -32.00
N VAL A 10 32.97 -60.74 -33.19
CA VAL A 10 32.41 -59.41 -33.46
C VAL A 10 30.98 -59.29 -32.94
N LEU A 11 30.19 -60.37 -32.96
CA LEU A 11 28.82 -60.36 -32.45
C LEU A 11 28.77 -60.30 -30.89
N ILE A 12 29.78 -60.85 -30.21
CA ILE A 12 29.91 -60.81 -28.75
C ILE A 12 30.42 -59.45 -28.26
N LEU A 13 31.21 -58.71 -29.07
CA LEU A 13 31.65 -57.36 -28.74
C LEU A 13 30.56 -56.28 -28.96
N LEU A 14 29.56 -56.54 -29.80
CA LEU A 14 28.43 -55.60 -30.07
C LEU A 14 27.28 -55.75 -29.09
N THR A 15 27.23 -56.85 -28.28
CA THR A 15 26.18 -57.06 -27.29
C THR A 15 26.60 -56.62 -25.87
N THR A 16 27.87 -56.26 -25.65
CA THR A 16 28.36 -55.79 -24.33
C THR A 16 28.36 -54.26 -24.19
N THR A 17 27.99 -53.52 -25.21
CA THR A 17 28.01 -52.05 -25.16
C THR A 17 26.63 -51.39 -24.96
N CYS A 18 25.58 -52.17 -24.69
CA CYS A 18 24.24 -51.62 -24.58
C CYS A 18 23.48 -52.08 -23.33
N ASN A 19 24.13 -52.11 -22.18
CA ASN A 19 23.42 -52.23 -20.91
C ASN A 19 24.14 -51.47 -19.79
N THR A 20 24.54 -50.22 -20.03
CA THR A 20 24.56 -49.33 -18.91
C THR A 20 23.09 -48.94 -18.64
N VAL A 21 22.35 -49.85 -18.04
CA VAL A 21 21.20 -49.46 -17.24
C VAL A 21 21.78 -48.52 -16.19
N ILE A 22 21.65 -47.20 -16.44
CA ILE A 22 21.86 -46.23 -15.39
C ILE A 22 20.83 -46.62 -14.34
N ALA A 23 21.30 -47.31 -13.32
CA ALA A 23 20.50 -47.62 -12.14
C ALA A 23 20.05 -46.27 -11.58
N GLN A 24 18.83 -45.93 -11.89
CA GLN A 24 18.24 -44.67 -11.50
C GLN A 24 18.24 -44.63 -9.98
N GLN A 25 19.13 -43.83 -9.39
CA GLN A 25 19.23 -43.72 -7.95
C GLN A 25 17.89 -43.18 -7.44
N SER A 26 17.15 -44.00 -6.74
CA SER A 26 15.90 -43.63 -6.09
C SER A 26 16.14 -42.45 -5.14
N ILE A 27 15.20 -41.52 -5.09
CA ILE A 27 15.27 -40.44 -4.14
C ILE A 27 15.07 -41.00 -2.73
N ASP A 28 16.10 -40.93 -1.89
CA ASP A 28 15.99 -41.24 -0.47
C ASP A 28 15.21 -40.11 0.22
N ARG A 29 13.97 -40.44 0.59
CA ARG A 29 13.06 -39.49 1.22
C ARG A 29 13.52 -39.08 2.61
N THR A 30 14.19 -40.00 3.36
CA THR A 30 14.67 -39.72 4.72
C THR A 30 15.77 -38.65 4.67
N LEU A 31 16.77 -38.87 3.83
CA LEU A 31 17.86 -37.89 3.64
C LEU A 31 17.35 -36.54 3.13
N LEU A 32 16.40 -36.56 2.20
CA LEU A 32 15.81 -35.32 1.70
C LEU A 32 15.05 -34.57 2.80
N MET A 33 14.26 -35.28 3.61
CA MET A 33 13.54 -34.65 4.72
C MET A 33 14.50 -34.10 5.77
N GLU A 34 15.64 -34.77 6.02
CA GLU A 34 16.68 -34.22 6.89
C GLU A 34 17.23 -32.88 6.36
N TYR A 35 17.57 -32.78 5.07
CA TYR A 35 18.00 -31.52 4.47
C TYR A 35 16.94 -30.42 4.59
N LEU A 36 15.67 -30.75 4.33
CA LEU A 36 14.57 -29.75 4.37
C LEU A 36 14.29 -29.29 5.81
N GLN A 37 14.29 -30.19 6.79
CA GLN A 37 14.09 -29.87 8.21
C GLN A 37 15.21 -29.00 8.77
N ASN A 38 16.46 -29.27 8.35
CA ASN A 38 17.63 -28.50 8.73
C ASN A 38 17.84 -27.24 7.88
N GLN A 39 16.86 -26.89 7.01
CA GLN A 39 16.93 -25.72 6.10
C GLN A 39 18.15 -25.74 5.16
N GLN A 40 18.72 -26.92 4.89
CA GLN A 40 19.86 -27.13 3.99
C GLN A 40 19.37 -27.23 2.54
N TYR A 41 18.68 -26.18 2.06
CA TYR A 41 18.00 -26.19 0.76
C TYR A 41 18.96 -26.38 -0.42
N GLU A 42 20.17 -25.80 -0.36
CA GLU A 42 21.17 -25.97 -1.43
C GLU A 42 21.66 -27.43 -1.53
N SER A 43 21.83 -28.08 -0.39
CA SER A 43 22.18 -29.52 -0.35
C SER A 43 21.03 -30.39 -0.91
N ALA A 44 19.79 -30.06 -0.54
CA ALA A 44 18.59 -30.69 -1.06
C ALA A 44 18.46 -30.53 -2.59
N ILE A 45 18.69 -29.32 -3.12
CA ILE A 45 18.65 -29.03 -4.56
C ILE A 45 19.76 -29.85 -5.28
N SER A 46 20.99 -29.79 -4.78
CA SER A 46 22.13 -30.50 -5.36
C SER A 46 21.92 -32.00 -5.36
N TYR A 47 21.28 -32.55 -4.33
CA TYR A 47 20.92 -33.97 -4.20
C TYR A 47 19.79 -34.38 -5.16
N LEU A 48 18.73 -33.51 -5.32
CA LEU A 48 17.57 -33.82 -6.15
C LEU A 48 17.85 -33.67 -7.65
N ARG A 49 18.54 -32.59 -8.05
CA ARG A 49 18.71 -32.20 -9.45
C ARG A 49 19.15 -33.29 -10.40
N PRO A 50 20.16 -34.13 -10.07
CA PRO A 50 20.59 -35.22 -10.96
C PRO A 50 19.66 -36.43 -10.97
N LYS A 51 18.68 -36.51 -10.04
CA LYS A 51 17.79 -37.66 -9.85
C LYS A 51 16.39 -37.47 -10.38
N VAL A 52 16.02 -36.18 -10.61
CA VAL A 52 14.68 -35.80 -11.10
C VAL A 52 14.55 -36.14 -12.59
N GLN A 53 13.50 -36.89 -12.91
CA GLN A 53 13.14 -37.22 -14.29
C GLN A 53 12.22 -36.15 -14.87
N ASP A 54 12.48 -35.74 -16.10
CA ASP A 54 11.74 -34.69 -16.82
C ASP A 54 10.27 -35.05 -17.08
N ASN A 55 9.89 -36.32 -17.01
CA ASN A 55 8.53 -36.80 -17.21
C ASN A 55 7.84 -37.23 -15.90
N ASN A 56 8.46 -37.01 -14.74
CA ASN A 56 7.90 -37.40 -13.45
C ASN A 56 7.36 -36.19 -12.68
N VAL A 57 6.05 -36.02 -12.72
CA VAL A 57 5.31 -34.91 -12.06
C VAL A 57 5.66 -34.80 -10.57
N ALA A 58 5.74 -35.93 -9.86
CA ALA A 58 6.00 -35.89 -8.41
C ALA A 58 7.43 -35.41 -8.09
N GLN A 59 8.42 -35.88 -8.88
CA GLN A 59 9.82 -35.49 -8.69
C GLN A 59 10.04 -34.00 -9.09
N LEU A 60 9.45 -33.56 -10.19
CA LEU A 60 9.48 -32.16 -10.61
C LEU A 60 8.83 -31.24 -9.57
N SER A 61 7.68 -31.64 -9.02
CA SER A 61 7.01 -30.89 -7.95
C SER A 61 7.87 -30.79 -6.68
N LEU A 62 8.57 -31.86 -6.34
CA LEU A 62 9.47 -31.91 -5.18
C LEU A 62 10.67 -30.96 -5.36
N LEU A 63 11.28 -30.97 -6.55
CA LEU A 63 12.37 -30.05 -6.90
C LEU A 63 11.88 -28.60 -6.93
N ALA A 64 10.72 -28.36 -7.54
CA ALA A 64 10.08 -27.04 -7.57
C ALA A 64 9.84 -26.48 -6.18
N TYR A 65 9.28 -27.30 -5.29
CA TYR A 65 9.05 -26.93 -3.89
C TYR A 65 10.35 -26.63 -3.14
N THR A 66 11.40 -27.42 -3.38
CA THR A 66 12.73 -27.19 -2.77
C THR A 66 13.34 -25.87 -3.25
N TYR A 67 13.22 -25.54 -4.54
CA TYR A 67 13.60 -24.21 -5.06
C TYR A 67 12.77 -23.09 -4.43
N TYR A 68 11.46 -23.28 -4.26
CA TYR A 68 10.59 -22.32 -3.60
C TYR A 68 11.04 -22.03 -2.17
N LEU A 69 11.34 -23.07 -1.37
CA LEU A 69 11.84 -22.93 0.00
C LEU A 69 13.20 -22.23 0.08
N SER A 70 14.06 -22.42 -0.92
CA SER A 70 15.36 -21.75 -1.00
C SER A 70 15.28 -20.29 -1.48
N GLY A 71 14.09 -19.80 -1.82
CA GLY A 71 13.89 -18.45 -2.39
C GLY A 71 14.23 -18.32 -3.88
N LYS A 72 14.60 -19.43 -4.55
CA LYS A 72 14.90 -19.44 -6.00
C LYS A 72 13.61 -19.46 -6.82
N MET A 73 12.87 -18.34 -6.77
CA MET A 73 11.51 -18.25 -7.33
C MET A 73 11.45 -18.58 -8.82
N LYS A 74 12.41 -18.09 -9.64
CA LYS A 74 12.41 -18.36 -11.09
C LYS A 74 12.61 -19.85 -11.40
N ASP A 75 13.52 -20.51 -10.68
CA ASP A 75 13.76 -21.95 -10.86
C ASP A 75 12.54 -22.76 -10.41
N ALA A 76 11.91 -22.37 -9.29
CA ALA A 76 10.67 -22.98 -8.81
C ALA A 76 9.55 -22.89 -9.85
N MET A 77 9.33 -21.68 -10.41
CA MET A 77 8.32 -21.47 -11.45
C MET A 77 8.58 -22.34 -12.67
N THR A 78 9.80 -22.35 -13.17
CA THR A 78 10.18 -23.19 -14.32
C THR A 78 9.83 -24.68 -14.10
N GLN A 79 10.10 -25.22 -12.90
CA GLN A 79 9.77 -26.61 -12.62
C GLN A 79 8.24 -26.82 -12.48
N TYR A 80 7.51 -25.90 -11.84
CA TYR A 80 6.06 -26.03 -11.77
C TYR A 80 5.37 -25.84 -13.14
N GLU A 81 5.90 -25.01 -14.03
CA GLU A 81 5.44 -24.90 -15.42
C GLU A 81 5.62 -26.22 -16.18
N ARG A 82 6.77 -26.92 -15.97
CA ARG A 82 6.98 -28.27 -16.51
C ARG A 82 5.99 -29.27 -15.93
N VAL A 83 5.68 -29.18 -14.63
CA VAL A 83 4.61 -29.99 -14.03
C VAL A 83 3.29 -29.79 -14.78
N LEU A 84 2.91 -28.54 -15.06
CA LEU A 84 1.66 -28.22 -15.80
C LEU A 84 1.68 -28.63 -17.27
N GLN A 85 2.85 -28.74 -17.89
CA GLN A 85 2.98 -29.30 -19.24
C GLN A 85 2.67 -30.80 -19.27
N LEU A 86 2.99 -31.53 -18.18
CA LEU A 86 2.70 -32.95 -18.03
C LEU A 86 1.31 -33.25 -17.48
N ASP A 87 0.87 -32.42 -16.53
CA ASP A 87 -0.42 -32.53 -15.84
C ASP A 87 -1.03 -31.13 -15.67
N SER A 88 -1.78 -30.69 -16.67
CA SER A 88 -2.42 -29.36 -16.69
C SER A 88 -3.49 -29.17 -15.61
N ASN A 89 -3.94 -30.24 -14.95
CA ASN A 89 -4.91 -30.19 -13.86
C ASN A 89 -4.25 -30.25 -12.47
N ASN A 90 -2.94 -30.06 -12.39
CA ASN A 90 -2.21 -30.13 -11.12
C ASN A 90 -2.49 -28.91 -10.24
N VAL A 91 -3.47 -29.03 -9.36
CA VAL A 91 -3.89 -27.96 -8.46
C VAL A 91 -2.75 -27.40 -7.60
N PRO A 92 -1.89 -28.22 -6.97
CA PRO A 92 -0.72 -27.69 -6.23
C PRO A 92 0.20 -26.83 -7.08
N ALA A 93 0.51 -27.23 -8.32
CA ALA A 93 1.37 -26.46 -9.21
C ALA A 93 0.73 -25.10 -9.54
N HIS A 94 -0.55 -25.06 -9.89
CA HIS A 94 -1.28 -23.80 -10.06
C HIS A 94 -1.24 -22.93 -8.81
N GLN A 95 -1.39 -23.51 -7.62
CA GLN A 95 -1.41 -22.78 -6.36
C GLN A 95 -0.05 -22.13 -6.05
N TYR A 96 1.07 -22.86 -6.24
CA TYR A 96 2.40 -22.30 -6.04
C TYR A 96 2.73 -21.24 -7.09
N LEU A 97 2.40 -21.46 -8.37
CA LEU A 97 2.61 -20.48 -9.42
C LEU A 97 1.81 -19.19 -9.15
N ALA A 98 0.54 -19.30 -8.79
CA ALA A 98 -0.28 -18.15 -8.43
C ALA A 98 0.33 -17.35 -7.26
N GLY A 99 0.76 -18.05 -6.19
CA GLY A 99 1.39 -17.41 -5.04
C GLY A 99 2.70 -16.70 -5.40
N MET A 100 3.56 -17.33 -6.20
CA MET A 100 4.82 -16.75 -6.65
C MET A 100 4.58 -15.54 -7.59
N CYS A 101 3.60 -15.62 -8.49
CA CYS A 101 3.21 -14.48 -9.33
C CYS A 101 2.76 -13.28 -8.49
N MET A 102 2.00 -13.50 -7.42
CA MET A 102 1.60 -12.44 -6.51
C MET A 102 2.80 -11.83 -5.76
N GLN A 103 3.75 -12.66 -5.30
CA GLN A 103 4.97 -12.18 -4.64
C GLN A 103 5.88 -11.37 -5.58
N MET A 104 5.84 -11.67 -6.88
CA MET A 104 6.60 -10.96 -7.92
C MET A 104 5.82 -9.77 -8.52
N GLU A 105 4.76 -9.33 -7.86
CA GLU A 105 3.90 -8.22 -8.31
C GLU A 105 3.35 -8.41 -9.74
N SER A 106 3.11 -9.66 -10.13
CA SER A 106 2.57 -10.06 -11.43
C SER A 106 1.16 -10.66 -11.28
N PRO A 107 0.14 -9.86 -10.98
CA PRO A 107 -1.17 -10.39 -10.60
C PRO A 107 -1.96 -11.01 -11.75
N LEU A 108 -1.76 -10.62 -13.01
CA LEU A 108 -2.50 -11.17 -14.15
C LEU A 108 -2.26 -12.68 -14.34
N PRO A 109 -1.01 -13.21 -14.38
CA PRO A 109 -0.77 -14.64 -14.39
C PRO A 109 -1.37 -15.36 -13.16
N ALA A 110 -1.32 -14.74 -11.97
CA ALA A 110 -1.92 -15.32 -10.78
C ALA A 110 -3.43 -15.54 -10.94
N VAL A 111 -4.15 -14.57 -11.54
CA VAL A 111 -5.59 -14.69 -11.84
C VAL A 111 -5.86 -15.90 -12.74
N LEU A 112 -5.02 -16.14 -13.76
CA LEU A 112 -5.20 -17.29 -14.65
C LEU A 112 -5.05 -18.61 -13.88
N HIS A 113 -4.05 -18.73 -13.04
CA HIS A 113 -3.87 -19.93 -12.21
C HIS A 113 -5.02 -20.12 -11.21
N TYR A 114 -5.49 -19.06 -10.54
CA TYR A 114 -6.65 -19.18 -9.64
C TYR A 114 -7.93 -19.56 -10.39
N ARG A 115 -8.13 -19.08 -11.64
CA ARG A 115 -9.23 -19.50 -12.48
C ARG A 115 -9.23 -21.01 -12.75
N GLU A 116 -8.06 -21.58 -13.03
CA GLU A 116 -7.92 -23.03 -13.21
C GLU A 116 -8.19 -23.79 -11.91
N ILE A 117 -7.69 -23.32 -10.77
CA ILE A 117 -8.02 -23.94 -9.47
C ILE A 117 -9.53 -23.92 -9.21
N ILE A 118 -10.19 -22.79 -9.47
CA ILE A 118 -11.66 -22.65 -9.32
C ILE A 118 -12.41 -23.58 -10.28
N ARG A 119 -11.94 -23.74 -11.52
CA ARG A 119 -12.51 -24.68 -12.47
C ARG A 119 -12.43 -26.13 -11.99
N LEU A 120 -11.27 -26.50 -11.45
CA LEU A 120 -11.02 -27.85 -10.94
C LEU A 120 -11.69 -28.13 -9.59
N GLN A 121 -11.82 -27.12 -8.76
CA GLN A 121 -12.33 -27.17 -7.38
C GLN A 121 -13.37 -26.05 -7.13
N PRO A 122 -14.62 -26.14 -7.64
CA PRO A 122 -15.62 -25.07 -7.56
C PRO A 122 -16.06 -24.67 -6.15
N ASN A 123 -15.74 -25.48 -5.14
CA ASN A 123 -16.05 -25.21 -3.74
C ASN A 123 -14.83 -24.82 -2.90
N ASN A 124 -13.72 -24.47 -3.53
CA ASN A 124 -12.50 -24.05 -2.85
C ASN A 124 -12.59 -22.58 -2.45
N ALA A 125 -13.08 -22.29 -1.23
CA ALA A 125 -13.21 -20.93 -0.70
C ALA A 125 -11.89 -20.17 -0.73
N ASN A 126 -10.75 -20.83 -0.47
CA ASN A 126 -9.45 -20.18 -0.47
C ASN A 126 -9.01 -19.76 -1.88
N ALA A 127 -9.30 -20.56 -2.90
CA ALA A 127 -9.02 -20.22 -4.29
C ALA A 127 -9.81 -18.97 -4.72
N TYR A 128 -11.09 -18.88 -4.38
CA TYR A 128 -11.90 -17.68 -4.60
C TYR A 128 -11.37 -16.47 -3.83
N LYS A 129 -10.97 -16.64 -2.56
CA LYS A 129 -10.39 -15.57 -1.75
C LYS A 129 -9.11 -15.02 -2.37
N GLN A 130 -8.12 -15.87 -2.59
CA GLN A 130 -6.84 -15.44 -3.13
C GLN A 130 -6.96 -14.94 -4.57
N GLY A 131 -7.82 -15.60 -5.37
CA GLY A 131 -8.13 -15.17 -6.73
C GLY A 131 -8.80 -13.80 -6.77
N SER A 132 -9.71 -13.49 -5.84
CA SER A 132 -10.32 -12.16 -5.75
C SER A 132 -9.28 -11.08 -5.47
N PHE A 133 -8.34 -11.32 -4.55
CA PHE A 133 -7.26 -10.39 -4.26
C PHE A 133 -6.32 -10.20 -5.46
N ALA A 134 -6.02 -11.28 -6.19
CA ALA A 134 -5.27 -11.19 -7.44
C ALA A 134 -6.02 -10.38 -8.51
N CYS A 135 -7.34 -10.54 -8.64
CA CYS A 135 -8.16 -9.74 -9.55
C CYS A 135 -8.13 -8.25 -9.20
N PHE A 136 -8.27 -7.89 -7.92
CA PHE A 136 -8.17 -6.48 -7.51
C PHE A 136 -6.78 -5.90 -7.82
N ALA A 137 -5.72 -6.63 -7.53
CA ALA A 137 -4.36 -6.22 -7.87
C ALA A 137 -4.14 -6.10 -9.39
N ALA A 138 -4.81 -6.95 -10.19
CA ALA A 138 -4.78 -6.93 -11.65
C ALA A 138 -5.72 -5.90 -12.28
N GLN A 139 -6.35 -5.02 -11.48
CA GLN A 139 -7.33 -4.02 -11.93
C GLN A 139 -8.54 -4.64 -12.63
N GLN A 140 -9.00 -5.79 -12.15
CA GLN A 140 -10.22 -6.49 -12.59
C GLN A 140 -11.27 -6.49 -11.45
N PRO A 141 -11.81 -5.33 -11.05
CA PRO A 141 -12.61 -5.20 -9.83
C PRO A 141 -13.94 -6.01 -9.89
N ASP A 142 -14.56 -6.12 -11.05
CA ASP A 142 -15.84 -6.83 -11.17
C ASP A 142 -15.67 -8.34 -10.97
N THR A 143 -14.66 -8.93 -11.61
CA THR A 143 -14.32 -10.34 -11.39
C THR A 143 -13.87 -10.58 -9.94
N GLY A 144 -13.05 -9.68 -9.40
CA GLY A 144 -12.60 -9.73 -8.01
C GLY A 144 -13.77 -9.71 -7.03
N PHE A 145 -14.71 -8.83 -7.25
CA PHE A 145 -15.92 -8.73 -6.43
C PHE A 145 -16.80 -9.99 -6.52
N ALA A 146 -17.06 -10.51 -7.74
CA ALA A 146 -17.82 -11.74 -7.92
C ALA A 146 -17.16 -12.94 -7.20
N TRP A 147 -15.84 -13.07 -7.31
CA TRP A 147 -15.11 -14.13 -6.61
C TRP A 147 -15.10 -13.92 -5.09
N LEU A 148 -15.01 -12.68 -4.63
CA LEU A 148 -15.10 -12.36 -3.21
C LEU A 148 -16.45 -12.74 -2.60
N GLN A 149 -17.53 -12.45 -3.29
CA GLN A 149 -18.89 -12.88 -2.90
C GLN A 149 -18.99 -14.40 -2.81
N LYS A 150 -18.40 -15.12 -3.77
CA LYS A 150 -18.39 -16.59 -3.76
C LYS A 150 -17.51 -17.12 -2.60
N ALA A 151 -16.37 -16.50 -2.32
CA ALA A 151 -15.53 -16.85 -1.17
C ALA A 151 -16.30 -16.68 0.16
N TYR A 152 -17.03 -15.58 0.30
CA TYR A 152 -17.88 -15.33 1.47
C TYR A 152 -19.02 -16.36 1.60
N ALA A 153 -19.71 -16.67 0.49
CA ALA A 153 -20.77 -17.67 0.48
C ALA A 153 -20.29 -19.07 0.90
N LEU A 154 -19.05 -19.42 0.53
CA LEU A 154 -18.43 -20.70 0.90
C LEU A 154 -17.87 -20.71 2.33
N ASN A 155 -17.36 -19.59 2.81
CA ASN A 155 -16.78 -19.46 4.16
C ASN A 155 -17.07 -18.06 4.74
N PRO A 156 -18.26 -17.83 5.31
CA PRO A 156 -18.60 -16.53 5.94
C PRO A 156 -17.88 -16.26 7.27
N ALA A 157 -17.12 -17.24 7.78
CA ALA A 157 -16.34 -17.10 9.00
C ALA A 157 -14.89 -16.62 8.74
N ASP A 158 -14.49 -16.37 7.49
CA ASP A 158 -13.18 -15.79 7.19
C ASP A 158 -13.22 -14.25 7.41
N PRO A 159 -12.48 -13.73 8.42
CA PRO A 159 -12.52 -12.30 8.74
C PRO A 159 -11.98 -11.41 7.62
N LYS A 160 -10.98 -11.88 6.87
CA LYS A 160 -10.40 -11.12 5.75
C LYS A 160 -11.38 -10.99 4.59
N VAL A 161 -12.10 -12.07 4.29
CA VAL A 161 -13.13 -12.08 3.25
C VAL A 161 -14.29 -11.18 3.66
N THR A 162 -14.77 -11.32 4.91
CA THR A 162 -15.90 -10.53 5.43
C THR A 162 -15.57 -9.04 5.45
N ALA A 163 -14.41 -8.66 5.99
CA ALA A 163 -13.98 -7.26 6.03
C ALA A 163 -13.85 -6.68 4.61
N ARG A 164 -13.16 -7.39 3.71
CA ARG A 164 -12.98 -6.93 2.34
C ARG A 164 -14.31 -6.82 1.57
N LEU A 165 -15.22 -7.77 1.73
CA LEU A 165 -16.54 -7.71 1.11
C LEU A 165 -17.37 -6.54 1.68
N GLY A 166 -17.26 -6.29 2.98
CA GLY A 166 -17.84 -5.11 3.62
C GLY A 166 -17.31 -3.79 3.01
N GLU A 167 -16.01 -3.69 2.81
CA GLU A 167 -15.40 -2.54 2.14
C GLU A 167 -15.91 -2.36 0.71
N GLU A 168 -15.97 -3.43 -0.07
CA GLU A 168 -16.49 -3.40 -1.43
C GLU A 168 -17.98 -2.96 -1.50
N TRP A 169 -18.78 -3.38 -0.51
CA TRP A 169 -20.15 -2.89 -0.41
C TRP A 169 -20.23 -1.42 -0.02
N ILE A 170 -19.34 -0.94 0.88
CA ILE A 170 -19.24 0.49 1.24
C ILE A 170 -18.85 1.33 0.03
N GLU A 171 -17.86 0.92 -0.75
CA GLU A 171 -17.42 1.63 -1.97
C GLU A 171 -18.53 1.70 -3.05
N ARG A 172 -19.46 0.74 -3.02
CA ARG A 172 -20.65 0.71 -3.87
C ARG A 172 -21.89 1.37 -3.25
N GLU A 173 -21.69 2.09 -2.13
CA GLU A 173 -22.74 2.77 -1.37
C GLU A 173 -23.86 1.83 -0.84
N GLN A 174 -23.59 0.52 -0.80
CA GLN A 174 -24.52 -0.49 -0.29
C GLN A 174 -24.29 -0.72 1.22
N TYR A 175 -24.41 0.36 2.01
CA TYR A 175 -24.05 0.37 3.42
C TYR A 175 -24.83 -0.64 4.27
N THR A 176 -26.10 -0.88 3.94
CA THR A 176 -26.94 -1.85 4.65
C THR A 176 -26.49 -3.29 4.43
N LEU A 177 -26.04 -3.63 3.21
CA LEU A 177 -25.49 -4.95 2.91
C LEU A 177 -24.15 -5.16 3.63
N ALA A 178 -23.27 -4.13 3.59
CA ALA A 178 -22.03 -4.16 4.36
C ALA A 178 -22.29 -4.41 5.85
N ASP A 179 -23.21 -3.63 6.45
CA ASP A 179 -23.55 -3.74 7.86
C ASP A 179 -24.12 -5.11 8.24
N SER A 180 -24.98 -5.68 7.38
CA SER A 180 -25.59 -6.99 7.62
C SER A 180 -24.53 -8.09 7.76
N ILE A 181 -23.58 -8.19 6.84
CA ILE A 181 -22.54 -9.23 6.86
C ILE A 181 -21.57 -9.02 8.02
N LEU A 182 -21.20 -7.75 8.33
CA LEU A 182 -20.31 -7.40 9.41
C LEU A 182 -20.94 -7.69 10.77
N ARG A 183 -22.22 -7.36 10.97
CA ARG A 183 -22.97 -7.74 12.20
C ARG A 183 -23.04 -9.25 12.38
N SER A 184 -23.40 -9.96 11.32
CA SER A 184 -23.50 -11.43 11.38
C SER A 184 -22.17 -12.08 11.78
N PHE A 185 -21.06 -11.53 11.31
CA PHE A 185 -19.74 -12.00 11.70
C PHE A 185 -19.44 -11.67 13.18
N LEU A 186 -19.60 -10.39 13.57
CA LEU A 186 -19.26 -9.91 14.92
C LEU A 186 -20.14 -10.50 16.02
N GLN A 187 -21.32 -11.03 15.71
CA GLN A 187 -22.12 -11.82 16.64
C GLN A 187 -21.47 -13.16 17.03
N LYS A 188 -20.62 -13.71 16.16
CA LYS A 188 -19.94 -15.00 16.37
C LYS A 188 -18.51 -14.82 16.88
N ASP A 189 -17.82 -13.83 16.38
CA ASP A 189 -16.45 -13.47 16.73
C ASP A 189 -16.32 -11.95 16.81
N SER A 190 -16.49 -11.43 18.02
CA SER A 190 -16.50 -9.99 18.31
C SER A 190 -15.10 -9.36 18.40
N LEU A 191 -14.02 -10.15 18.32
CA LEU A 191 -12.65 -9.68 18.61
C LEU A 191 -11.76 -9.56 17.35
N GLN A 192 -12.36 -9.49 16.15
CA GLN A 192 -11.60 -9.36 14.90
C GLN A 192 -11.42 -7.88 14.51
N PRO A 193 -10.23 -7.28 14.72
CA PRO A 193 -10.02 -5.85 14.53
C PRO A 193 -10.35 -5.37 13.11
N THR A 194 -9.99 -6.14 12.08
CA THR A 194 -10.25 -5.78 10.69
C THR A 194 -11.74 -5.67 10.39
N VAL A 195 -12.55 -6.59 10.93
CA VAL A 195 -14.01 -6.58 10.75
C VAL A 195 -14.63 -5.42 11.53
N ILE A 196 -14.15 -5.16 12.77
CA ILE A 196 -14.62 -4.04 13.59
C ILE A 196 -14.31 -2.71 12.88
N MET A 197 -13.11 -2.51 12.34
CA MET A 197 -12.75 -1.29 11.60
C MET A 197 -13.65 -1.04 10.40
N THR A 198 -13.95 -2.07 9.63
CA THR A 198 -14.90 -1.96 8.50
C THR A 198 -16.31 -1.67 8.99
N ALA A 199 -16.74 -2.28 10.13
CA ALA A 199 -18.05 -2.02 10.74
C ALA A 199 -18.18 -0.59 11.28
N VAL A 200 -17.10 0.02 11.77
CA VAL A 200 -17.06 1.46 12.13
C VAL A 200 -17.41 2.33 10.92
N ARG A 201 -16.77 2.05 9.76
CA ARG A 201 -17.06 2.78 8.52
C ARG A 201 -18.51 2.59 8.07
N ALA A 202 -19.03 1.36 8.06
CA ALA A 202 -20.41 1.08 7.71
C ALA A 202 -21.40 1.80 8.62
N ALA A 203 -21.18 1.79 9.94
CA ALA A 203 -21.99 2.49 10.94
C ALA A 203 -21.97 4.00 10.72
N TRP A 204 -20.83 4.58 10.38
CA TRP A 204 -20.70 6.02 10.05
C TRP A 204 -21.57 6.40 8.85
N PHE A 205 -21.48 5.68 7.74
CA PHE A 205 -22.25 5.99 6.54
C PHE A 205 -23.77 5.76 6.73
N LEU A 206 -24.14 4.82 7.60
CA LEU A 206 -25.53 4.64 8.04
C LEU A 206 -26.00 5.68 9.07
N LYS A 207 -25.13 6.59 9.49
CA LYS A 207 -25.38 7.57 10.58
C LYS A 207 -25.72 6.93 11.93
N ASP A 208 -25.37 5.66 12.13
CA ASP A 208 -25.46 4.97 13.42
C ASP A 208 -24.22 5.34 14.27
N TYR A 209 -24.19 6.61 14.70
CA TYR A 209 -23.06 7.16 15.43
C TYR A 209 -22.86 6.47 16.79
N THR A 210 -23.93 6.00 17.40
CA THR A 210 -23.84 5.25 18.67
C THR A 210 -23.05 3.96 18.47
N ARG A 211 -23.37 3.20 17.46
CA ARG A 211 -22.65 1.97 17.15
C ARG A 211 -21.21 2.26 16.69
N CYS A 212 -21.01 3.30 15.87
CA CYS A 212 -19.70 3.74 15.45
C CYS A 212 -18.78 3.98 16.66
N THR A 213 -19.28 4.70 17.68
CA THR A 213 -18.50 5.01 18.89
C THR A 213 -18.31 3.79 19.79
N THR A 214 -19.30 2.88 19.93
CA THR A 214 -19.17 1.64 20.68
C THR A 214 -18.05 0.76 20.11
N LEU A 215 -18.05 0.54 18.79
CA LEU A 215 -17.01 -0.22 18.09
C LEU A 215 -15.65 0.46 18.19
N GLY A 216 -15.62 1.79 18.11
CA GLY A 216 -14.40 2.57 18.29
C GLY A 216 -13.80 2.43 19.68
N THR A 217 -14.63 2.47 20.73
CA THR A 217 -14.18 2.22 22.11
C THR A 217 -13.61 0.81 22.27
N GLN A 218 -14.26 -0.19 21.68
CA GLN A 218 -13.75 -1.57 21.67
C GLN A 218 -12.36 -1.67 21.02
N LEU A 219 -12.11 -0.96 19.92
CA LEU A 219 -10.77 -0.91 19.29
C LEU A 219 -9.72 -0.26 20.20
N MET A 220 -10.11 0.79 20.95
CA MET A 220 -9.22 1.41 21.95
C MET A 220 -8.87 0.44 23.07
N ASP A 221 -9.85 -0.29 23.59
CA ASP A 221 -9.65 -1.31 24.64
C ASP A 221 -8.74 -2.45 24.17
N MET A 222 -8.77 -2.78 22.87
CA MET A 222 -7.86 -3.72 22.21
C MET A 222 -6.49 -3.12 21.89
N SER A 223 -6.23 -1.87 22.22
CA SER A 223 -5.00 -1.13 21.89
C SER A 223 -4.71 -1.06 20.38
N ILE A 224 -5.75 -1.07 19.57
CA ILE A 224 -5.62 -0.92 18.11
C ILE A 224 -5.47 0.56 17.78
N ILE A 225 -4.45 0.89 16.98
CA ILE A 225 -4.15 2.24 16.52
C ILE A 225 -4.41 2.32 15.02
N SER A 226 -5.46 3.03 14.63
CA SER A 226 -5.85 3.22 13.23
C SER A 226 -6.41 4.63 13.00
N PRO A 227 -5.58 5.64 12.67
CA PRO A 227 -6.04 7.02 12.48
C PRO A 227 -7.20 7.15 11.51
N ASN A 228 -7.18 6.40 10.41
CA ASN A 228 -8.25 6.42 9.42
C ASN A 228 -9.60 5.97 10.01
N THR A 229 -9.61 4.91 10.80
CA THR A 229 -10.82 4.43 11.48
C THR A 229 -11.27 5.39 12.58
N PHE A 230 -10.33 5.88 13.36
CA PHE A 230 -10.64 6.81 14.47
C PHE A 230 -11.08 8.19 13.99
N SER A 231 -10.84 8.59 12.75
CA SER A 231 -11.44 9.79 12.17
C SER A 231 -12.97 9.70 12.17
N PHE A 232 -13.53 8.55 11.82
CA PHE A 232 -14.99 8.32 11.88
C PHE A 232 -15.51 8.28 13.34
N VAL A 233 -14.76 7.65 14.25
CA VAL A 233 -15.14 7.55 15.68
C VAL A 233 -15.16 8.92 16.33
N THR A 234 -14.13 9.74 16.08
CA THR A 234 -14.03 11.10 16.63
C THR A 234 -15.16 11.98 16.12
N ALA A 235 -15.41 11.92 14.79
CA ALA A 235 -16.53 12.62 14.17
C ALA A 235 -17.88 12.15 14.75
N ALA A 236 -18.07 10.85 14.98
CA ALA A 236 -19.30 10.30 15.56
C ALA A 236 -19.53 10.77 17.01
N TRP A 237 -18.48 10.84 17.83
CA TRP A 237 -18.57 11.42 19.18
C TRP A 237 -18.97 12.89 19.14
N TYR A 238 -18.43 13.65 18.18
CA TYR A 238 -18.82 15.05 17.96
C TYR A 238 -20.30 15.16 17.54
N MET A 239 -20.77 14.34 16.60
CA MET A 239 -22.17 14.32 16.14
C MET A 239 -23.15 13.97 17.27
N LEU A 240 -22.73 13.11 18.21
CA LEU A 240 -23.49 12.79 19.41
C LEU A 240 -23.40 13.88 20.51
N LYS A 241 -22.70 14.98 20.26
CA LYS A 241 -22.43 16.06 21.24
C LYS A 241 -21.71 15.58 22.50
N LYS A 242 -20.96 14.47 22.38
CA LYS A 242 -20.15 13.91 23.46
C LYS A 242 -18.71 14.45 23.33
N TYR A 243 -18.54 15.74 23.51
CA TYR A 243 -17.32 16.49 23.23
C TYR A 243 -16.10 16.01 24.02
N LYS A 244 -16.27 15.63 25.29
CA LYS A 244 -15.18 15.08 26.11
C LYS A 244 -14.65 13.76 25.56
N GLN A 245 -15.53 12.88 25.08
CA GLN A 245 -15.16 11.62 24.46
C GLN A 245 -14.48 11.84 23.09
N CYS A 246 -14.95 12.84 22.33
CA CYS A 246 -14.30 13.25 21.10
C CYS A 246 -12.82 13.65 21.34
N ILE A 247 -12.57 14.47 22.37
CA ILE A 247 -11.24 14.90 22.78
C ILE A 247 -10.40 13.71 23.28
N ALA A 248 -10.98 12.81 24.07
CA ALA A 248 -10.27 11.64 24.59
C ALA A 248 -9.73 10.71 23.48
N VAL A 249 -10.44 10.59 22.34
CA VAL A 249 -9.92 9.86 21.15
C VAL A 249 -8.68 10.55 20.58
N HIS A 250 -8.70 11.88 20.48
CA HIS A 250 -7.54 12.65 20.03
C HIS A 250 -6.34 12.44 20.98
N GLU A 251 -6.55 12.57 22.30
CA GLU A 251 -5.51 12.38 23.32
C GLU A 251 -4.93 10.95 23.27
N TYR A 252 -5.78 9.95 23.09
CA TYR A 252 -5.35 8.55 22.89
C TYR A 252 -4.39 8.40 21.73
N LEU A 253 -4.70 9.01 20.58
CA LEU A 253 -3.86 8.91 19.40
C LEU A 253 -2.58 9.74 19.51
N VAL A 254 -2.62 10.89 20.16
CA VAL A 254 -1.42 11.69 20.49
C VAL A 254 -0.46 10.88 21.37
N ALA A 255 -0.96 10.24 22.42
CA ALA A 255 -0.16 9.38 23.31
C ALA A 255 0.49 8.21 22.54
N ASN A 256 -0.13 7.74 21.46
CA ASN A 256 0.37 6.67 20.61
C ASN A 256 1.10 7.18 19.35
N ARG A 257 1.43 8.47 19.25
CA ARG A 257 2.14 9.10 18.14
C ARG A 257 1.45 8.92 16.76
N ALA A 258 0.13 8.84 16.77
CA ALA A 258 -0.70 8.54 15.61
C ALA A 258 -1.67 9.70 15.32
N GLN A 259 -1.14 10.89 15.10
CA GLN A 259 -1.94 12.08 14.82
C GLN A 259 -2.55 12.06 13.42
N SER A 260 -3.71 12.70 13.26
CA SER A 260 -4.40 12.90 11.99
C SER A 260 -5.09 14.26 12.00
N GLU A 261 -4.97 15.00 10.89
CA GLU A 261 -5.60 16.30 10.71
C GLU A 261 -7.11 16.26 11.02
N ASN A 262 -7.83 15.29 10.46
CA ASN A 262 -9.27 15.15 10.67
C ASN A 262 -9.64 14.98 12.15
N ILE A 263 -8.84 14.22 12.90
CA ILE A 263 -9.07 13.96 14.32
C ILE A 263 -8.81 15.22 15.14
N MET A 264 -7.72 15.94 14.84
CA MET A 264 -7.42 17.22 15.48
C MET A 264 -8.51 18.25 15.18
N TYR A 265 -9.02 18.29 13.96
CA TYR A 265 -10.10 19.18 13.58
C TYR A 265 -11.38 18.95 14.41
N TYR A 266 -11.85 17.68 14.53
CA TYR A 266 -13.03 17.40 15.35
C TYR A 266 -12.78 17.63 16.85
N ALA A 267 -11.58 17.39 17.35
CA ALA A 267 -11.20 17.72 18.72
C ALA A 267 -11.21 19.25 18.94
N ALA A 268 -10.72 20.03 17.99
CA ALA A 268 -10.78 21.48 18.03
C ALA A 268 -12.23 21.99 18.07
N LEU A 269 -13.10 21.46 17.22
CA LEU A 269 -14.53 21.78 17.25
C LEU A 269 -15.17 21.42 18.60
N ALA A 270 -14.79 20.27 19.18
CA ALA A 270 -15.27 19.85 20.49
C ALA A 270 -14.79 20.81 21.62
N TYR A 271 -13.55 21.29 21.56
CA TYR A 271 -13.06 22.34 22.47
C TYR A 271 -13.83 23.66 22.31
N THR A 272 -14.16 24.06 21.07
CA THR A 272 -15.01 25.24 20.80
C THR A 272 -16.36 25.12 21.50
N GLU A 273 -17.04 23.97 21.37
CA GLU A 273 -18.33 23.72 22.01
C GLU A 273 -18.25 23.73 23.56
N LEU A 274 -17.11 23.31 24.11
CA LEU A 274 -16.81 23.40 25.53
C LEU A 274 -16.30 24.78 25.98
N LYS A 275 -16.26 25.77 25.05
CA LYS A 275 -15.77 27.15 25.26
C LYS A 275 -14.28 27.23 25.65
N ASN A 276 -13.50 26.20 25.38
CA ASN A 276 -12.05 26.23 25.51
C ASN A 276 -11.44 26.67 24.17
N TYR A 277 -11.55 27.97 23.91
CA TYR A 277 -11.12 28.55 22.62
C TYR A 277 -9.61 28.52 22.42
N ASP A 278 -8.82 28.57 23.49
CA ASP A 278 -7.35 28.53 23.40
C ASP A 278 -6.88 27.17 22.88
N ALA A 279 -7.33 26.07 23.46
CA ALA A 279 -7.01 24.72 22.98
C ALA A 279 -7.55 24.45 21.56
N SER A 280 -8.75 24.98 21.25
CA SER A 280 -9.31 24.90 19.90
C SER A 280 -8.42 25.61 18.89
N ASN A 281 -8.01 26.85 19.16
CA ASN A 281 -7.17 27.63 18.27
C ASN A 281 -5.78 27.02 18.04
N GLU A 282 -5.19 26.41 19.06
CA GLU A 282 -3.90 25.68 18.95
C GLU A 282 -4.03 24.53 17.95
N LEU A 283 -5.07 23.68 18.10
CA LEU A 283 -5.30 22.57 17.19
C LEU A 283 -5.65 23.03 15.77
N LEU A 284 -6.48 24.08 15.63
CA LEU A 284 -6.82 24.65 14.31
C LEU A 284 -5.60 25.24 13.61
N THR A 285 -4.69 25.89 14.34
CA THR A 285 -3.43 26.40 13.78
C THR A 285 -2.60 25.23 13.25
N THR A 286 -2.48 24.15 14.02
CA THR A 286 -1.78 22.93 13.57
C THR A 286 -2.43 22.32 12.32
N CYS A 287 -3.77 22.25 12.26
CA CYS A 287 -4.50 21.79 11.07
C CYS A 287 -4.20 22.68 9.85
N ILE A 288 -4.19 24.00 10.01
CA ILE A 288 -3.86 24.94 8.92
C ILE A 288 -2.43 24.70 8.42
N ASP A 289 -1.47 24.54 9.32
CA ASP A 289 -0.07 24.28 8.98
C ASP A 289 0.10 22.95 8.20
N LEU A 290 -0.63 21.91 8.61
CA LEU A 290 -0.63 20.61 7.93
C LEU A 290 -1.31 20.66 6.57
N ALA A 291 -2.43 21.35 6.46
CA ALA A 291 -3.18 21.52 5.20
C ALA A 291 -2.42 22.41 4.20
N THR A 292 -1.53 23.30 4.68
CA THR A 292 -0.78 24.20 3.84
C THR A 292 0.41 23.49 3.19
N SER A 293 0.29 23.16 1.92
CA SER A 293 1.37 22.52 1.17
C SER A 293 2.63 23.39 1.12
N LYS A 294 3.78 22.84 1.53
CA LYS A 294 5.09 23.52 1.39
C LYS A 294 5.43 23.92 -0.04
N SER A 295 4.86 23.23 -1.02
CA SER A 295 5.04 23.52 -2.46
C SER A 295 4.20 24.69 -2.94
N LEU A 296 3.18 25.11 -2.18
CA LEU A 296 2.22 26.14 -2.57
C LEU A 296 2.91 27.51 -2.80
N ASP A 297 3.89 27.84 -1.98
CA ASP A 297 4.74 29.03 -2.17
C ASP A 297 5.45 29.04 -3.55
N SER A 298 5.98 27.89 -3.98
CA SER A 298 6.60 27.72 -5.30
C SER A 298 5.57 27.87 -6.42
N TYR A 299 4.34 27.38 -6.22
CA TYR A 299 3.26 27.53 -7.21
C TYR A 299 2.84 28.99 -7.38
N TYR A 300 2.68 29.74 -6.29
CA TYR A 300 2.41 31.17 -6.35
C TYR A 300 3.56 31.93 -7.02
N THR A 301 4.81 31.57 -6.72
CA THR A 301 5.98 32.19 -7.35
C THR A 301 6.02 31.95 -8.87
N GLY A 302 5.78 30.70 -9.30
CA GLY A 302 5.69 30.35 -10.71
C GLY A 302 4.55 31.08 -11.42
N LYS A 303 3.36 31.13 -10.78
CA LYS A 303 2.21 31.87 -11.29
C LYS A 303 2.49 33.35 -11.45
N SER A 304 3.17 33.98 -10.48
CA SER A 304 3.61 35.37 -10.55
C SER A 304 4.58 35.60 -11.71
N ALA A 305 5.56 34.71 -11.91
CA ALA A 305 6.48 34.81 -13.05
C ALA A 305 5.75 34.72 -14.40
N ASN A 306 4.72 33.89 -14.52
CA ASN A 306 3.89 33.81 -15.73
C ASN A 306 3.13 35.13 -15.95
N TYR A 307 2.54 35.73 -14.91
CA TYR A 307 1.90 37.02 -15.02
C TYR A 307 2.89 38.17 -15.38
N GLU A 308 4.12 38.11 -14.84
CA GLU A 308 5.18 39.07 -15.23
C GLU A 308 5.54 38.90 -16.71
N GLY A 309 5.64 37.66 -17.23
CA GLY A 309 5.87 37.35 -18.64
C GLY A 309 4.73 37.87 -19.55
N LEU A 310 3.50 37.85 -19.07
CA LEU A 310 2.33 38.40 -19.76
C LEU A 310 2.17 39.92 -19.58
N HIS A 311 3.11 40.63 -18.96
CA HIS A 311 3.06 42.05 -18.61
C HIS A 311 1.89 42.42 -17.68
N GLN A 312 1.30 41.44 -16.99
CA GLN A 312 0.19 41.63 -16.03
C GLN A 312 0.75 41.89 -14.62
N TYR A 313 1.50 42.97 -14.45
CA TYR A 313 2.26 43.22 -13.23
C TYR A 313 1.42 43.33 -11.96
N LYS A 314 0.18 43.88 -12.05
CA LYS A 314 -0.73 43.91 -10.90
C LYS A 314 -1.07 42.50 -10.41
N SER A 315 -1.40 41.60 -11.32
CA SER A 315 -1.70 40.19 -10.98
C SER A 315 -0.46 39.47 -10.44
N ALA A 316 0.72 39.73 -11.01
CA ALA A 316 1.98 39.19 -10.50
C ALA A 316 2.24 39.57 -9.04
N MET A 317 2.10 40.86 -8.72
CA MET A 317 2.30 41.37 -7.36
C MET A 317 1.24 40.86 -6.39
N ALA A 318 -0.03 40.81 -6.77
CA ALA A 318 -1.11 40.29 -5.92
C ALA A 318 -0.87 38.77 -5.59
N THR A 319 -0.34 38.03 -6.56
CA THR A 319 0.03 36.62 -6.36
C THR A 319 1.20 36.46 -5.36
N LEU A 320 2.20 37.36 -5.42
CA LEU A 320 3.30 37.37 -4.47
C LEU A 320 2.89 37.85 -3.08
N ASP A 321 1.96 38.81 -2.99
CA ASP A 321 1.38 39.23 -1.71
C ASP A 321 0.62 38.10 -1.03
N THR A 322 -0.16 37.32 -1.80
CA THR A 322 -0.81 36.11 -1.29
C THR A 322 0.22 35.09 -0.76
N ALA A 323 1.30 34.85 -1.51
CA ALA A 323 2.36 33.98 -1.07
C ALA A 323 3.05 34.50 0.21
N TYR A 324 3.29 35.80 0.30
CA TYR A 324 3.85 36.41 1.50
C TYR A 324 2.92 36.29 2.71
N TYR A 325 1.62 36.55 2.51
CA TYR A 325 0.62 36.43 3.58
C TYR A 325 0.57 35.01 4.17
N LEU A 326 0.66 33.97 3.32
CA LEU A 326 0.59 32.58 3.74
C LEU A 326 1.90 32.06 4.35
N PHE A 327 3.05 32.48 3.83
CA PHE A 327 4.33 31.85 4.15
C PHE A 327 5.34 32.77 4.83
N HIS A 328 5.06 34.05 4.91
CA HIS A 328 5.92 35.10 5.50
C HIS A 328 7.38 35.11 5.01
N LYS A 329 7.62 34.58 3.77
CA LYS A 329 8.97 34.54 3.20
C LYS A 329 9.41 35.92 2.71
N PRO A 330 10.48 36.54 3.26
CA PRO A 330 10.94 37.87 2.92
C PRO A 330 11.19 38.09 1.43
N LEU A 331 11.69 37.07 0.73
CA LEU A 331 11.95 37.12 -0.72
C LEU A 331 10.72 37.51 -1.57
N ARG A 332 9.50 37.34 -1.08
CA ARG A 332 8.29 37.77 -1.81
C ARG A 332 8.17 39.28 -1.83
N GLN A 333 8.51 39.94 -0.74
CA GLN A 333 8.58 41.41 -0.66
C GLN A 333 9.67 41.94 -1.60
N TYR A 334 10.85 41.34 -1.62
CA TYR A 334 11.90 41.68 -2.59
C TYR A 334 11.41 41.57 -4.04
N SER A 335 10.74 40.44 -4.37
CA SER A 335 10.23 40.23 -5.71
C SER A 335 9.20 41.27 -6.16
N ILE A 336 8.33 41.73 -5.27
CA ILE A 336 7.38 42.82 -5.54
C ILE A 336 8.13 44.13 -5.74
N GLY A 337 9.11 44.41 -4.87
CA GLY A 337 9.98 45.60 -5.02
C GLY A 337 10.67 45.64 -6.37
N ARG A 338 11.21 44.49 -6.82
CA ARG A 338 11.83 44.34 -8.15
C ARG A 338 10.86 44.62 -9.30
N ILE A 339 9.60 44.19 -9.21
CA ILE A 339 8.58 44.50 -10.24
C ILE A 339 8.35 46.00 -10.30
N TYR A 340 8.19 46.68 -9.17
CA TYR A 340 8.04 48.14 -9.13
C TYR A 340 9.25 48.88 -9.71
N ASP A 341 10.47 48.44 -9.37
CA ASP A 341 11.71 49.10 -9.79
C ASP A 341 12.00 48.86 -11.28
N VAL A 342 12.02 47.61 -11.71
CA VAL A 342 12.51 47.23 -13.03
C VAL A 342 11.42 47.34 -14.10
N ARG A 343 10.17 46.94 -13.80
CA ARG A 343 9.09 46.87 -14.78
C ARG A 343 8.24 48.15 -14.81
N LEU A 344 7.89 48.66 -13.64
CA LEU A 344 6.99 49.83 -13.53
C LEU A 344 7.74 51.13 -13.38
N LYS A 345 9.08 51.12 -13.20
CA LYS A 345 9.92 52.30 -12.97
C LYS A 345 9.42 53.19 -11.82
N ASN A 346 8.78 52.61 -10.83
CA ASN A 346 8.22 53.29 -9.66
C ASN A 346 9.15 53.14 -8.45
N LYS A 347 10.20 53.93 -8.39
CA LYS A 347 11.21 53.92 -7.31
C LYS A 347 10.62 54.09 -5.90
N PRO A 348 9.68 54.99 -5.62
CA PRO A 348 9.11 55.13 -4.27
C PRO A 348 8.47 53.85 -3.76
N GLN A 349 7.68 53.13 -4.59
CA GLN A 349 7.08 51.89 -4.22
C GLN A 349 8.12 50.75 -4.10
N ALA A 350 9.08 50.71 -4.99
CA ALA A 350 10.19 49.76 -4.90
C ALA A 350 10.92 49.84 -3.57
N LEU A 351 11.29 51.09 -3.16
CA LEU A 351 11.97 51.34 -1.89
C LEU A 351 11.14 50.88 -0.67
N LEU A 352 9.80 51.09 -0.72
CA LEU A 352 8.91 50.63 0.36
C LEU A 352 9.03 49.11 0.56
N TYR A 353 8.94 48.36 -0.53
CA TYR A 353 9.01 46.86 -0.48
C TYR A 353 10.42 46.36 -0.17
N TYR A 354 11.46 47.01 -0.65
CA TYR A 354 12.83 46.68 -0.31
C TYR A 354 13.10 46.90 1.18
N LYS A 355 12.62 47.99 1.77
CA LYS A 355 12.72 48.21 3.22
C LYS A 355 11.94 47.14 4.03
N ARG A 356 10.77 46.72 3.54
CA ARG A 356 10.03 45.62 4.17
C ARG A 356 10.83 44.30 4.14
N PHE A 357 11.43 43.96 3.01
CA PHE A 357 12.33 42.82 2.88
C PHE A 357 13.49 42.95 3.88
N MET A 358 14.21 44.07 3.90
CA MET A 358 15.34 44.27 4.77
C MET A 358 15.02 44.17 6.26
N LYS A 359 13.80 44.47 6.65
CA LYS A 359 13.34 44.38 8.05
C LYS A 359 13.14 42.95 8.51
N THR A 360 12.86 42.02 7.60
CA THR A 360 12.48 40.64 7.91
C THR A 360 13.41 39.57 7.31
N ALA A 361 14.41 39.99 6.52
CA ALA A 361 15.35 39.10 5.85
C ALA A 361 16.19 38.31 6.85
N ASP A 362 16.34 37.02 6.59
CA ASP A 362 17.25 36.15 7.32
C ASP A 362 18.66 36.25 6.76
N THR A 363 19.52 36.99 7.46
CA THR A 363 20.92 37.17 7.05
C THR A 363 21.78 35.91 7.24
N ALA A 364 21.26 34.83 7.82
CA ALA A 364 21.90 33.51 7.83
C ALA A 364 21.62 32.72 6.53
N ASP A 365 20.53 33.02 5.81
CA ASP A 365 20.30 32.46 4.48
C ASP A 365 21.19 33.17 3.45
N PRO A 366 22.10 32.46 2.75
CA PRO A 366 23.05 33.07 1.81
C PRO A 366 22.38 33.92 0.72
N LYS A 367 21.22 33.49 0.21
CA LYS A 367 20.49 34.21 -0.84
C LYS A 367 19.89 35.50 -0.34
N GLU A 368 19.30 35.48 0.85
CA GLU A 368 18.73 36.69 1.46
C GLU A 368 19.83 37.66 1.93
N ALA A 369 20.95 37.16 2.43
CA ALA A 369 22.12 37.94 2.81
C ALA A 369 22.72 38.71 1.64
N ASP A 370 22.87 38.07 0.48
CA ASP A 370 23.40 38.71 -0.74
C ASP A 370 22.47 39.82 -1.23
N ILE A 371 21.18 39.55 -1.25
CA ILE A 371 20.16 40.54 -1.62
C ILE A 371 20.14 41.72 -0.62
N TYR A 372 20.23 41.43 0.68
CA TYR A 372 20.29 42.42 1.73
C TYR A 372 21.51 43.35 1.55
N LYS A 373 22.68 42.82 1.31
CA LYS A 373 23.91 43.55 1.05
C LYS A 373 23.78 44.45 -0.19
N TYR A 374 23.22 43.95 -1.28
CA TYR A 374 22.94 44.71 -2.47
C TYR A 374 21.96 45.88 -2.21
N LEU A 375 20.86 45.62 -1.54
CA LEU A 375 19.83 46.63 -1.27
C LEU A 375 20.29 47.68 -0.29
N ARG A 376 21.18 47.38 0.67
CA ARG A 376 21.75 48.37 1.55
C ARG A 376 22.45 49.48 0.76
N SER A 377 23.30 49.11 -0.20
CA SER A 377 23.95 50.09 -1.07
C SER A 377 23.01 50.83 -2.03
N TYR A 378 21.85 50.23 -2.32
CA TYR A 378 20.83 50.82 -3.21
C TYR A 378 19.88 51.80 -2.50
N VAL A 379 19.56 51.55 -1.23
CA VAL A 379 18.59 52.36 -0.43
C VAL A 379 19.29 53.59 0.20
N GLU A 380 20.61 53.50 0.42
CA GLU A 380 21.44 54.60 1.00
C GLU A 380 21.85 55.66 -0.05
N LYS A 381 21.58 55.40 -1.35
CA LYS A 381 21.76 56.35 -2.46
C LYS A 381 20.43 57.08 -2.78
#